data_58e3f4b1ae2b9baa3aa82ad6de9b964d
#
_entry.id   58e3f4b1ae2b9baa3aa82ad6de9b964d
#
_cell.length_a   1.000
_cell.length_b   1.000
_cell.length_c   1.000
_cell.angle_alpha   90.00
_cell.angle_beta   90.00
_cell.angle_gamma   90.00
#
_symmetry.space_group_name_H-M   'P 1'
#
loop_
_entity.id
_entity.type
_entity.pdbx_description
1 polymer ?
#
loop_
_entity_poly.entity_id
_entity_poly.type
_entity_poly.pdbx_seq_one_letter_code
_entity_poly.pdbx_strand_id
1 'polypeptide(L)'
;MHMKKEQIQIEHSLNSTSPGIIWKIISTEGGLSRWIADEVKESKGKFFFTWGDEWSHHEKRSATMLERVRYSHLRLQWDDETDPDAYLELKMTRTEVTGGYILHITDFAFPEDVDSLLDIWDQNLEQLRMATGL
;
A
#
# COMPACT_ATOMS: atom_id res chain seq x y z
N MET A 1 27.44 7.78 -7.27
CA MET A 1 26.60 7.17 -6.23
C MET A 1 25.18 7.63 -6.43
N HIS A 2 24.24 6.72 -6.55
CA HIS A 2 22.85 7.05 -6.75
C HIS A 2 22.04 6.80 -5.51
N MET A 3 21.38 7.86 -5.06
CA MET A 3 20.38 7.78 -3.98
C MET A 3 18.97 7.71 -4.55
N LYS A 4 18.84 7.67 -5.88
CA LYS A 4 17.55 7.65 -6.55
C LYS A 4 17.04 6.22 -6.74
N LYS A 5 15.78 6.03 -6.37
CA LYS A 5 15.06 4.80 -6.60
C LYS A 5 14.28 4.87 -7.92
N GLU A 6 13.98 3.71 -8.48
CA GLU A 6 13.10 3.61 -9.63
C GLU A 6 11.66 3.51 -9.17
N GLN A 7 10.76 4.15 -9.90
CA GLN A 7 9.33 4.04 -9.66
C GLN A 7 8.81 2.75 -10.28
N ILE A 8 8.02 2.01 -9.51
CA ILE A 8 7.25 0.88 -10.02
C ILE A 8 5.77 1.21 -9.92
N GLN A 9 4.98 0.68 -10.86
CA GLN A 9 3.54 0.83 -10.86
C GLN A 9 2.89 -0.52 -11.11
N ILE A 10 1.88 -0.83 -10.28
CA ILE A 10 1.14 -2.09 -10.35
C ILE A 10 -0.33 -1.74 -10.46
N GLU A 11 -1.04 -2.43 -11.35
CA GLU A 11 -2.48 -2.32 -11.45
C GLU A 11 -3.13 -3.64 -11.07
N HIS A 12 -4.20 -3.56 -10.28
CA HIS A 12 -4.95 -4.73 -9.86
C HIS A 12 -6.44 -4.44 -9.98
N SER A 13 -7.14 -5.22 -10.81
CA SER A 13 -8.59 -5.09 -10.94
C SER A 13 -9.26 -5.58 -9.68
N LEU A 14 -10.06 -4.73 -9.07
CA LEU A 14 -10.77 -5.04 -7.83
C LEU A 14 -12.12 -5.67 -8.14
N ASN A 15 -12.47 -6.70 -7.38
CA ASN A 15 -13.73 -7.40 -7.55
C ASN A 15 -14.83 -6.76 -6.70
N SER A 16 -15.08 -5.48 -6.93
CA SER A 16 -16.11 -4.72 -6.23
C SER A 16 -16.48 -3.47 -7.01
N THR A 17 -17.75 -3.07 -6.87
CA THR A 17 -18.25 -1.80 -7.41
C THR A 17 -18.54 -0.80 -6.29
N SER A 18 -18.17 -1.12 -5.04
CA SER A 18 -18.44 -0.27 -3.88
C SER A 18 -17.23 0.59 -3.52
N PRO A 19 -17.25 1.91 -3.82
CA PRO A 19 -16.12 2.78 -3.48
C PRO A 19 -15.88 2.87 -1.97
N GLY A 20 -16.93 2.80 -1.16
CA GLY A 20 -16.79 2.87 0.29
C GLY A 20 -16.03 1.70 0.88
N ILE A 21 -16.29 0.48 0.40
CA ILE A 21 -15.58 -0.71 0.84
C ILE A 21 -14.12 -0.64 0.42
N ILE A 22 -13.87 -0.29 -0.84
CA ILE A 22 -12.51 -0.19 -1.37
C ILE A 22 -11.72 0.87 -0.62
N TRP A 23 -12.32 2.04 -0.41
CA TRP A 23 -11.64 3.13 0.28
C TRP A 23 -11.21 2.74 1.71
N LYS A 24 -12.08 2.05 2.44
CA LYS A 24 -11.72 1.57 3.79
C LYS A 24 -10.53 0.63 3.76
N ILE A 25 -10.44 -0.23 2.75
CA ILE A 25 -9.37 -1.23 2.65
C ILE A 25 -8.02 -0.61 2.31
N ILE A 26 -8.00 0.47 1.53
CA ILE A 26 -6.74 1.07 1.10
C ILE A 26 -6.32 2.30 1.91
N SER A 27 -7.17 2.81 2.80
CA SER A 27 -6.89 4.09 3.46
C SER A 27 -6.98 4.08 4.98
N THR A 28 -7.41 2.99 5.60
CA THR A 28 -7.57 2.94 7.06
C THR A 28 -6.64 1.90 7.69
N GLU A 29 -6.36 2.10 8.99
CA GLU A 29 -5.54 1.14 9.73
C GLU A 29 -6.15 -0.27 9.69
N GLY A 30 -7.47 -0.38 9.87
CA GLY A 30 -8.15 -1.67 9.82
C GLY A 30 -8.11 -2.32 8.44
N GLY A 31 -8.26 -1.53 7.39
CA GLY A 31 -8.17 -2.02 6.01
C GLY A 31 -6.76 -2.47 5.64
N LEU A 32 -5.77 -1.63 5.90
CA LEU A 32 -4.38 -1.93 5.56
C LEU A 32 -3.84 -3.13 6.33
N SER A 33 -4.31 -3.36 7.56
CA SER A 33 -3.89 -4.51 8.37
C SER A 33 -4.40 -5.85 7.81
N ARG A 34 -5.29 -5.82 6.84
CA ARG A 34 -5.81 -7.05 6.23
C ARG A 34 -4.93 -7.58 5.10
N TRP A 35 -4.05 -6.75 4.53
CA TRP A 35 -3.31 -7.17 3.36
C TRP A 35 -1.87 -6.64 3.24
N ILE A 36 -1.51 -5.53 3.87
CA ILE A 36 -0.15 -4.98 3.75
C ILE A 36 0.75 -5.44 4.88
N ALA A 37 0.21 -5.53 6.10
CA ALA A 37 0.98 -5.90 7.29
C ALA A 37 0.09 -6.67 8.26
N ASP A 38 0.69 -7.28 9.26
CA ASP A 38 -0.08 -8.01 10.28
C ASP A 38 -0.82 -7.06 11.21
N GLU A 39 -0.25 -5.88 11.47
CA GLU A 39 -0.90 -4.83 12.24
C GLU A 39 -0.57 -3.48 11.64
N VAL A 40 -1.56 -2.60 11.59
CA VAL A 40 -1.38 -1.20 11.18
C VAL A 40 -2.13 -0.31 12.15
N LYS A 41 -1.46 0.71 12.64
CA LYS A 41 -2.06 1.73 13.51
C LYS A 41 -1.81 3.10 12.95
N GLU A 42 -2.81 3.96 13.04
CA GLU A 42 -2.71 5.35 12.61
C GLU A 42 -2.78 6.27 13.83
N SER A 43 -1.87 7.23 13.91
CA SER A 43 -1.86 8.24 14.96
C SER A 43 -1.20 9.52 14.47
N LYS A 44 -1.90 10.64 14.58
CA LYS A 44 -1.35 11.99 14.31
C LYS A 44 -0.66 12.11 12.95
N GLY A 45 -1.30 11.60 11.90
CA GLY A 45 -0.76 11.68 10.55
C GLY A 45 0.34 10.69 10.23
N LYS A 46 0.55 9.70 11.09
CA LYS A 46 1.53 8.64 10.87
C LYS A 46 0.87 7.28 10.89
N PHE A 47 1.42 6.37 10.11
CA PHE A 47 1.01 4.96 10.08
C PHE A 47 2.15 4.11 10.60
N PHE A 48 1.82 3.18 11.49
CA PHE A 48 2.78 2.27 12.11
C PHE A 48 2.44 0.85 11.66
N PHE A 49 3.36 0.23 10.93
CA PHE A 49 3.18 -1.10 10.36
C PHE A 49 4.01 -2.11 11.13
N THR A 50 3.41 -3.26 11.44
CA THR A 50 4.11 -4.36 12.09
C THR A 50 3.90 -5.63 11.27
N TRP A 51 5.00 -6.30 10.93
CA TRP A 51 5.00 -7.61 10.31
C TRP A 51 5.55 -8.62 11.30
N GLY A 52 4.88 -9.76 11.42
CA GLY A 52 5.26 -10.79 12.37
C GLY A 52 4.53 -10.67 13.70
N ASP A 53 4.87 -11.58 14.61
CA ASP A 53 4.25 -11.70 15.93
C ASP A 53 5.09 -10.96 16.98
N GLU A 54 4.42 -10.22 17.87
CA GLU A 54 5.08 -9.50 18.96
C GLU A 54 5.97 -10.39 19.84
N TRP A 55 5.62 -11.67 19.94
CA TRP A 55 6.33 -12.64 20.81
C TRP A 55 7.47 -13.36 20.10
N SER A 56 7.64 -13.10 18.80
CA SER A 56 8.66 -13.73 17.99
C SER A 56 9.38 -12.68 17.15
N HIS A 57 10.08 -13.11 16.09
CA HIS A 57 10.74 -12.18 15.19
C HIS A 57 9.71 -11.31 14.45
N HIS A 58 9.86 -10.00 14.55
CA HIS A 58 8.95 -9.07 13.87
C HIS A 58 9.71 -7.84 13.36
N GLU A 59 9.11 -7.18 12.38
CA GLU A 59 9.63 -5.94 11.81
C GLU A 59 8.58 -4.84 12.00
N LYS A 60 9.05 -3.65 12.34
CA LYS A 60 8.20 -2.46 12.48
C LYS A 60 8.74 -1.34 11.62
N ARG A 61 7.84 -0.64 10.92
CA ARG A 61 8.19 0.56 10.16
C ARG A 61 7.10 1.60 10.35
N SER A 62 7.49 2.87 10.33
CA SER A 62 6.53 3.95 10.35
C SER A 62 6.58 4.75 9.05
N ALA A 63 5.46 5.35 8.70
CA ALA A 63 5.34 6.20 7.52
C ALA A 63 4.57 7.47 7.88
N THR A 64 4.92 8.57 7.23
CA THR A 64 4.21 9.83 7.35
C THR A 64 3.19 9.94 6.23
N MET A 65 1.95 10.30 6.56
CA MET A 65 0.92 10.53 5.57
C MET A 65 1.20 11.85 4.86
N LEU A 66 1.45 11.75 3.55
CA LEU A 66 1.65 12.93 2.72
C LEU A 66 0.34 13.48 2.19
N GLU A 67 -0.58 12.58 1.83
CA GLU A 67 -1.85 12.97 1.22
C GLU A 67 -2.88 11.86 1.43
N ARG A 68 -4.11 12.24 1.73
CA ARG A 68 -5.24 11.31 1.77
C ARG A 68 -6.45 12.05 1.20
N VAL A 69 -6.88 11.63 0.03
CA VAL A 69 -8.04 12.20 -0.67
C VAL A 69 -9.10 11.12 -0.79
N ARG A 70 -10.23 11.35 -0.15
CA ARG A 70 -11.31 10.35 -0.06
C ARG A 70 -11.74 9.87 -1.44
N TYR A 71 -11.85 8.55 -1.58
CA TYR A 71 -12.22 7.87 -2.82
C TYR A 71 -11.23 8.07 -3.96
N SER A 72 -10.05 8.56 -3.67
CA SER A 72 -8.99 8.76 -4.64
C SER A 72 -7.72 8.01 -4.25
N HIS A 73 -6.99 8.51 -3.27
CA HIS A 73 -5.70 7.89 -2.94
C HIS A 73 -5.23 8.19 -1.54
N LEU A 74 -4.32 7.33 -1.07
CA LEU A 74 -3.53 7.52 0.13
C LEU A 74 -2.05 7.50 -0.29
N ARG A 75 -1.31 8.55 0.05
CA ARG A 75 0.12 8.64 -0.22
C ARG A 75 0.89 8.73 1.08
N LEU A 76 1.86 7.84 1.25
CA LEU A 76 2.69 7.73 2.44
C LEU A 76 4.17 7.84 2.05
N GLN A 77 4.99 8.29 2.99
CA GLN A 77 6.43 8.20 2.83
C GLN A 77 7.02 7.53 4.07
N TRP A 78 7.79 6.47 3.85
CA TRP A 78 8.45 5.79 4.95
C TRP A 78 9.38 6.75 5.68
N ASP A 79 9.38 6.72 7.00
CA ASP A 79 10.22 7.62 7.80
C ASP A 79 11.72 7.31 7.62
N ASP A 80 12.04 6.07 7.24
CA ASP A 80 13.40 5.64 6.95
C ASP A 80 13.80 5.80 5.47
N GLU A 81 12.97 6.48 4.67
CA GLU A 81 13.22 6.66 3.25
C GLU A 81 14.43 7.57 3.01
N THR A 82 15.34 7.11 2.17
CA THR A 82 16.57 7.84 1.83
C THR A 82 16.45 8.69 0.57
N ASP A 83 15.48 8.37 -0.31
CA ASP A 83 15.21 9.15 -1.51
C ASP A 83 14.01 10.07 -1.23
N PRO A 84 14.20 11.39 -1.17
CA PRO A 84 13.11 12.31 -0.83
C PRO A 84 11.97 12.34 -1.85
N ASP A 85 12.20 11.82 -3.06
CA ASP A 85 11.17 11.77 -4.11
C ASP A 85 10.39 10.46 -4.09
N ALA A 86 10.79 9.48 -3.27
CA ALA A 86 10.11 8.19 -3.17
C ALA A 86 8.93 8.24 -2.20
N TYR A 87 7.88 7.55 -2.56
CA TYR A 87 6.67 7.46 -1.74
C TYR A 87 5.93 6.17 -2.06
N LEU A 88 4.98 5.82 -1.23
CA LEU A 88 4.01 4.75 -1.49
C LEU A 88 2.65 5.38 -1.73
N GLU A 89 2.01 5.04 -2.83
CA GLU A 89 0.65 5.52 -3.11
C GLU A 89 -0.27 4.36 -3.46
N LEU A 90 -1.43 4.37 -2.82
CA LEU A 90 -2.53 3.45 -3.11
C LEU A 90 -3.67 4.30 -3.66
N LYS A 91 -4.02 4.06 -4.92
CA LYS A 91 -5.01 4.86 -5.63
C LYS A 91 -6.10 3.97 -6.21
N MET A 92 -7.33 4.42 -6.10
CA MET A 92 -8.47 3.72 -6.71
C MET A 92 -9.03 4.58 -7.84
N THR A 93 -9.31 3.95 -9.00
CA THR A 93 -9.97 4.61 -10.11
C THR A 93 -11.11 3.74 -10.61
N ARG A 94 -12.18 4.37 -11.04
CA ARG A 94 -13.32 3.65 -11.61
C ARG A 94 -13.07 3.38 -13.08
N THR A 95 -13.38 2.15 -13.52
CA THR A 95 -13.37 1.83 -14.94
C THR A 95 -14.77 1.98 -15.52
N GLU A 96 -14.90 2.75 -16.59
CA GLU A 96 -16.21 3.00 -17.23
C GLU A 96 -16.75 1.76 -17.95
N VAL A 97 -15.88 0.86 -18.38
CA VAL A 97 -16.24 -0.33 -19.14
C VAL A 97 -17.08 -1.29 -18.30
N THR A 98 -16.69 -1.52 -17.05
CA THR A 98 -17.36 -2.51 -16.18
C THR A 98 -18.05 -1.88 -14.98
N GLY A 99 -17.80 -0.60 -14.70
CA GLY A 99 -18.27 0.05 -13.47
C GLY A 99 -17.51 -0.39 -12.23
N GLY A 100 -16.49 -1.24 -12.38
CA GLY A 100 -15.64 -1.70 -11.30
C GLY A 100 -14.51 -0.71 -11.00
N TYR A 101 -13.57 -1.13 -10.17
CA TYR A 101 -12.45 -0.29 -9.76
C TYR A 101 -11.12 -0.98 -10.01
N ILE A 102 -10.11 -0.16 -10.23
CA ILE A 102 -8.72 -0.60 -10.37
C ILE A 102 -7.93 0.02 -9.23
N LEU A 103 -7.13 -0.80 -8.56
CA LEU A 103 -6.16 -0.35 -7.58
C LEU A 103 -4.85 -0.11 -8.30
N HIS A 104 -4.31 1.10 -8.14
CA HIS A 104 -3.00 1.48 -8.65
C HIS A 104 -2.05 1.62 -7.48
N ILE A 105 -0.98 0.87 -7.51
CA ILE A 105 0.06 0.92 -6.50
C ILE A 105 1.29 1.56 -7.11
N THR A 106 1.77 2.65 -6.50
CA THR A 106 3.04 3.29 -6.88
C THR A 106 4.00 3.12 -5.72
N ASP A 107 5.15 2.57 -5.98
CA ASP A 107 6.20 2.38 -4.98
C ASP A 107 7.56 2.57 -5.64
N PHE A 108 8.63 2.56 -4.85
CA PHE A 108 9.97 2.87 -5.33
C PHE A 108 10.97 1.90 -4.74
N ALA A 109 11.96 1.49 -5.54
CA ALA A 109 13.05 0.63 -5.11
C ALA A 109 14.31 0.96 -5.88
N PHE A 110 15.48 0.66 -5.30
CA PHE A 110 16.72 0.67 -6.08
C PHE A 110 16.64 -0.41 -7.15
N PRO A 111 17.35 -0.23 -8.29
CA PRO A 111 17.25 -1.19 -9.40
C PRO A 111 17.44 -2.65 -8.99
N GLU A 112 18.38 -2.92 -8.09
CA GLU A 112 18.67 -4.28 -7.61
C GLU A 112 17.57 -4.86 -6.72
N ASP A 113 16.67 -4.02 -6.20
CA ASP A 113 15.61 -4.45 -5.28
C ASP A 113 14.22 -4.49 -5.93
N VAL A 114 14.10 -4.09 -7.19
CA VAL A 114 12.80 -4.01 -7.89
C VAL A 114 12.08 -5.36 -7.90
N ASP A 115 12.77 -6.44 -8.26
CA ASP A 115 12.13 -7.75 -8.34
C ASP A 115 11.63 -8.22 -6.97
N SER A 116 12.42 -7.97 -5.92
CA SER A 116 12.01 -8.32 -4.56
C SER A 116 10.79 -7.52 -4.12
N LEU A 117 10.74 -6.24 -4.47
CA LEU A 117 9.59 -5.40 -4.14
C LEU A 117 8.33 -5.84 -4.89
N LEU A 118 8.46 -6.22 -6.17
CA LEU A 118 7.34 -6.74 -6.94
C LEU A 118 6.79 -8.04 -6.33
N ASP A 119 7.66 -8.92 -5.85
CA ASP A 119 7.24 -10.15 -5.16
C ASP A 119 6.47 -9.85 -3.88
N ILE A 120 6.90 -8.86 -3.12
CA ILE A 120 6.20 -8.43 -1.91
C ILE A 120 4.79 -7.95 -2.26
N TRP A 121 4.65 -7.13 -3.30
CA TRP A 121 3.33 -6.65 -3.72
C TRP A 121 2.45 -7.77 -4.26
N ASP A 122 3.02 -8.74 -4.99
CA ASP A 122 2.26 -9.91 -5.44
C ASP A 122 1.68 -10.67 -4.24
N GLN A 123 2.48 -10.87 -3.20
CA GLN A 123 2.03 -11.53 -1.97
C GLN A 123 0.95 -10.70 -1.26
N ASN A 124 1.13 -9.40 -1.17
CA ASN A 124 0.14 -8.50 -0.56
C ASN A 124 -1.19 -8.53 -1.32
N LEU A 125 -1.15 -8.53 -2.65
CA LEU A 125 -2.36 -8.58 -3.47
C LEU A 125 -3.06 -9.93 -3.36
N GLU A 126 -2.32 -11.02 -3.23
CA GLU A 126 -2.92 -12.32 -2.96
C GLU A 126 -3.62 -12.33 -1.61
N GLN A 127 -2.99 -11.75 -0.59
CA GLN A 127 -3.60 -11.63 0.72
C GLN A 127 -4.85 -10.75 0.67
N LEU A 128 -4.83 -9.67 -0.10
CA LEU A 128 -5.99 -8.81 -0.31
C LEU A 128 -7.17 -9.63 -0.84
N ARG A 129 -6.92 -10.43 -1.86
CA ARG A 129 -7.97 -11.25 -2.46
C ARG A 129 -8.50 -12.30 -1.49
N MET A 130 -7.61 -12.95 -0.74
CA MET A 130 -8.00 -13.98 0.22
C MET A 130 -8.77 -13.41 1.40
N ALA A 131 -8.35 -12.27 1.92
CA ALA A 131 -8.97 -11.67 3.12
C ALA A 131 -10.25 -10.91 2.82
N THR A 132 -10.38 -10.32 1.62
CA THR A 132 -11.47 -9.40 1.29
C THR A 132 -12.29 -9.81 0.07
N GLY A 133 -11.80 -10.72 -0.74
CA GLY A 133 -12.42 -11.09 -2.01
C GLY A 133 -12.13 -10.11 -3.14
N LEU A 134 -11.33 -9.09 -2.90
CA LEU A 134 -10.99 -8.07 -3.90
C LEU A 134 -9.78 -8.46 -4.73
#